data_c607eacb2d7ea7f5675dfd8afcdc4f10
#
_entry.id   c607eacb2d7ea7f5675dfd8afcdc4f10
#
_cell.length_a   1.000
_cell.length_b   1.000
_cell.length_c   1.000
_cell.angle_alpha   90.00
_cell.angle_beta   90.00
_cell.angle_gamma   90.00
#
_symmetry.space_group_name_H-M   'P 1'
#
loop_
_entity.id
_entity.type
_entity.pdbx_description
1 polymer ?
#
loop_
_entity_poly.entity_id
_entity_poly.type
_entity_poly.pdbx_seq_one_letter_code
_entity_poly.pdbx_strand_id
1 'polypeptide(L)'
;MKFSFRNRSKSKSKEKQTILFVCVQNAGRSQMAEAFFRKYAPEAYEPLSAGTRQASEVHPIAIQAMKEVGIDISKQRPKDITEDMMRNTSKIVNMGCMDKDWCPTVFVPNLVDWGIEDPKGKSIEKVREIRDEIEDRVKDLITKLTN
;
A
#
# COMPACT_ATOMS: atom_id res chain seq x y z
N MET A 1 -10.98 -17.67 -35.05
CA MET A 1 -10.91 -16.56 -35.12
C MET A 1 -11.61 -15.82 -34.18
N LYS A 2 -12.63 -16.16 -33.68
CA LYS A 2 -13.26 -15.44 -32.73
C LYS A 2 -12.74 -15.60 -31.45
N PHE A 3 -11.89 -16.49 -31.15
CA PHE A 3 -11.34 -16.64 -29.87
C PHE A 3 -10.63 -15.45 -29.37
N SER A 4 -10.13 -14.62 -30.22
CA SER A 4 -9.37 -13.47 -29.73
C SER A 4 -10.28 -12.49 -29.05
N PHE A 5 -11.54 -12.44 -29.38
CA PHE A 5 -12.43 -11.54 -28.70
C PHE A 5 -12.69 -11.97 -27.30
N ARG A 6 -12.89 -13.25 -27.11
CA ARG A 6 -13.13 -13.74 -25.79
C ARG A 6 -11.95 -13.49 -24.92
N ASN A 7 -10.77 -13.60 -25.47
CA ASN A 7 -9.58 -13.36 -24.71
C ASN A 7 -9.51 -11.92 -24.24
N ARG A 8 -9.90 -11.01 -25.09
CA ARG A 8 -9.87 -9.62 -24.70
C ARG A 8 -10.83 -9.34 -23.56
N SER A 9 -12.00 -9.93 -23.63
CA SER A 9 -12.94 -9.77 -22.54
C SER A 9 -12.39 -10.29 -21.25
N LYS A 10 -11.73 -11.43 -21.29
CA LYS A 10 -11.14 -11.97 -20.10
C LYS A 10 -10.06 -11.07 -19.57
N SER A 11 -9.27 -10.48 -20.44
CA SER A 11 -8.24 -9.57 -20.02
C SER A 11 -8.83 -8.40 -19.27
N LYS A 12 -9.91 -7.85 -19.79
CA LYS A 12 -10.53 -6.73 -19.13
C LYS A 12 -11.08 -7.12 -17.78
N SER A 13 -11.71 -8.28 -17.68
CA SER A 13 -12.26 -8.69 -16.41
C SER A 13 -11.17 -8.97 -15.40
N LYS A 14 -9.94 -9.14 -15.86
CA LYS A 14 -8.83 -9.37 -14.96
C LYS A 14 -8.12 -8.09 -14.56
N GLU A 15 -8.51 -6.97 -15.14
CA GLU A 15 -7.93 -5.72 -14.74
C GLU A 15 -8.26 -5.46 -13.29
N LYS A 16 -7.26 -5.16 -12.52
CA LYS A 16 -7.43 -4.95 -11.09
C LYS A 16 -7.50 -3.48 -10.77
N GLN A 17 -8.23 -3.18 -9.72
CA GLN A 17 -8.23 -1.84 -9.17
C GLN A 17 -7.03 -1.72 -8.26
N THR A 18 -6.24 -0.68 -8.46
CA THR A 18 -5.03 -0.49 -7.69
C THR A 18 -5.28 0.41 -6.49
N ILE A 19 -4.80 -0.02 -5.34
CA ILE A 19 -4.83 0.75 -4.12
C ILE A 19 -3.39 1.11 -3.78
N LEU A 20 -3.10 2.40 -3.66
CA LEU A 20 -1.75 2.87 -3.46
C LEU A 20 -1.55 3.37 -2.03
N PHE A 21 -0.59 2.79 -1.33
CA PHE A 21 -0.24 3.21 0.02
C PHE A 21 1.02 4.05 -0.04
N VAL A 22 0.97 5.26 0.52
CA VAL A 22 2.07 6.22 0.41
C VAL A 22 2.56 6.67 1.77
N CYS A 23 3.87 6.72 1.92
CA CYS A 23 4.51 7.34 3.08
C CYS A 23 5.76 8.07 2.58
N VAL A 24 6.63 8.52 3.47
CA VAL A 24 7.81 9.28 3.03
C VAL A 24 8.83 8.37 2.37
N GLN A 25 9.32 7.37 3.09
CA GLN A 25 10.43 6.56 2.62
C GLN A 25 10.04 5.27 1.91
N ASN A 26 8.78 4.87 2.02
CA ASN A 26 8.31 3.59 1.49
C ASN A 26 9.19 2.44 2.04
N ALA A 27 9.54 2.54 3.30
CA ALA A 27 10.42 1.56 3.92
C ALA A 27 9.81 0.89 5.16
N GLY A 28 8.67 1.35 5.62
CA GLY A 28 8.01 0.80 6.79
C GLY A 28 6.51 0.71 6.61
N ARG A 29 5.79 1.78 6.97
CA ARG A 29 4.32 1.77 7.02
C ARG A 29 3.66 1.33 5.73
N SER A 30 4.02 1.94 4.62
CA SER A 30 3.37 1.61 3.35
C SER A 30 3.74 0.22 2.85
N GLN A 31 4.95 -0.26 3.17
CA GLN A 31 5.34 -1.62 2.81
C GLN A 31 4.53 -2.65 3.61
N MET A 32 4.29 -2.38 4.89
CA MET A 32 3.46 -3.27 5.71
C MET A 32 2.03 -3.27 5.21
N ALA A 33 1.49 -2.08 4.89
CA ALA A 33 0.13 -1.99 4.38
C ALA A 33 -0.05 -2.74 3.07
N GLU A 34 0.91 -2.60 2.17
CA GLU A 34 0.87 -3.32 0.89
C GLU A 34 0.81 -4.83 1.13
N ALA A 35 1.64 -5.33 2.04
CA ALA A 35 1.71 -6.77 2.30
C ALA A 35 0.43 -7.29 2.94
N PHE A 36 -0.14 -6.56 3.90
CA PHE A 36 -1.40 -6.96 4.51
C PHE A 36 -2.54 -6.94 3.48
N PHE A 37 -2.55 -5.91 2.65
CA PHE A 37 -3.59 -5.81 1.63
C PHE A 37 -3.50 -6.99 0.67
N ARG A 38 -2.28 -7.32 0.24
CA ARG A 38 -2.09 -8.45 -0.67
C ARG A 38 -2.57 -9.75 -0.04
N LYS A 39 -2.38 -9.89 1.27
CA LYS A 39 -2.79 -11.10 1.96
C LYS A 39 -4.30 -11.24 2.07
N TYR A 40 -5.01 -10.14 2.32
CA TYR A 40 -6.43 -10.20 2.65
C TYR A 40 -7.39 -9.80 1.54
N ALA A 41 -6.93 -9.07 0.54
CA ALA A 41 -7.84 -8.53 -0.46
C ALA A 41 -8.21 -9.57 -1.51
N PRO A 42 -9.42 -9.44 -2.09
CA PRO A 42 -9.79 -10.28 -3.21
C PRO A 42 -8.93 -10.01 -4.43
N GLU A 43 -8.95 -10.95 -5.35
CA GLU A 43 -8.13 -10.88 -6.55
C GLU A 43 -8.41 -9.66 -7.42
N ALA A 44 -9.57 -9.06 -7.26
CA ALA A 44 -9.93 -7.87 -8.06
C ALA A 44 -9.13 -6.62 -7.69
N TYR A 45 -8.38 -6.66 -6.59
CA TYR A 45 -7.64 -5.51 -6.12
C TYR A 45 -6.15 -5.81 -6.05
N GLU A 46 -5.36 -4.81 -6.39
CA GLU A 46 -3.90 -4.95 -6.37
C GLU A 46 -3.30 -3.85 -5.51
N PRO A 47 -2.47 -4.18 -4.52
CA PRO A 47 -1.82 -3.14 -3.71
C PRO A 47 -0.54 -2.68 -4.37
N LEU A 48 -0.22 -1.42 -4.11
CA LEU A 48 1.02 -0.82 -4.55
C LEU A 48 1.45 0.13 -3.44
N SER A 49 2.73 0.31 -3.26
CA SER A 49 3.20 1.27 -2.27
C SER A 49 4.32 2.12 -2.86
N ALA A 50 4.47 3.33 -2.35
CA ALA A 50 5.50 4.24 -2.84
C ALA A 50 5.78 5.29 -1.78
N GLY A 51 6.86 6.03 -1.96
CA GLY A 51 7.24 7.08 -1.05
C GLY A 51 7.53 8.37 -1.77
N THR A 52 7.44 9.48 -1.04
CA THR A 52 7.77 10.77 -1.60
C THR A 52 9.29 10.98 -1.63
N ARG A 53 10.01 10.18 -0.85
CA ARG A 53 11.47 10.25 -0.80
C ARG A 53 11.97 8.86 -0.39
N GLN A 54 12.10 7.97 -1.38
CA GLN A 54 12.36 6.56 -1.09
C GLN A 54 13.67 6.35 -0.34
N ALA A 55 13.66 5.35 0.54
CA ALA A 55 14.88 4.87 1.17
C ALA A 55 15.53 3.85 0.24
N SER A 56 16.74 3.43 0.60
CA SER A 56 17.44 2.44 -0.21
C SER A 56 16.89 1.03 0.00
N GLU A 57 16.33 0.77 1.18
CA GLU A 57 15.80 -0.56 1.49
C GLU A 57 14.72 -0.47 2.56
N VAL A 58 13.94 -1.54 2.65
CA VAL A 58 12.91 -1.65 3.67
C VAL A 58 13.59 -1.73 5.04
N HIS A 59 13.00 -1.07 6.03
CA HIS A 59 13.60 -1.05 7.38
C HIS A 59 13.62 -2.45 7.98
N PRO A 60 14.77 -2.88 8.52
CA PRO A 60 14.87 -4.22 9.11
C PRO A 60 13.86 -4.47 10.23
N ILE A 61 13.53 -3.44 11.01
CA ILE A 61 12.58 -3.65 12.11
C ILE A 61 11.17 -3.90 11.57
N ALA A 62 10.83 -3.34 10.41
CA ALA A 62 9.56 -3.64 9.77
C ALA A 62 9.54 -5.06 9.24
N ILE A 63 10.66 -5.49 8.66
CA ILE A 63 10.79 -6.88 8.18
C ILE A 63 10.60 -7.85 9.33
N GLN A 64 11.23 -7.54 10.46
CA GLN A 64 11.14 -8.39 11.66
C GLN A 64 9.71 -8.46 12.17
N ALA A 65 9.05 -7.32 12.31
CA ALA A 65 7.69 -7.28 12.82
C ALA A 65 6.71 -8.03 11.93
N MET A 66 6.88 -7.93 10.61
CA MET A 66 6.00 -8.64 9.68
C MET A 66 6.27 -10.14 9.70
N LYS A 67 7.52 -10.52 9.86
CA LYS A 67 7.86 -11.94 9.92
C LYS A 67 7.19 -12.61 11.12
N GLU A 68 7.04 -11.88 12.22
CA GLU A 68 6.37 -12.41 13.40
C GLU A 68 4.93 -12.84 13.12
N VAL A 69 4.29 -12.24 12.14
CA VAL A 69 2.92 -12.59 11.78
C VAL A 69 2.88 -13.39 10.47
N GLY A 70 4.01 -13.96 10.09
CA GLY A 70 4.07 -14.89 8.96
C GLY A 70 4.18 -14.24 7.59
N ILE A 71 4.54 -12.97 7.52
CA ILE A 71 4.64 -12.27 6.24
C ILE A 71 6.08 -11.80 6.02
N ASP A 72 6.67 -12.20 4.91
CA ASP A 72 8.04 -11.82 4.57
C ASP A 72 8.03 -10.66 3.58
N ILE A 73 8.48 -9.49 4.03
CA ILE A 73 8.58 -8.33 3.16
C ILE A 73 10.04 -8.01 2.80
N SER A 74 10.95 -8.94 3.07
CA SER A 74 12.37 -8.68 2.85
C SER A 74 12.73 -8.47 1.38
N LYS A 75 11.90 -8.97 0.47
CA LYS A 75 12.16 -8.81 -0.96
C LYS A 75 11.45 -7.61 -1.58
N GLN A 76 10.62 -6.92 -0.82
CA GLN A 76 9.99 -5.71 -1.31
C GLN A 76 11.02 -4.60 -1.37
N ARG A 77 10.80 -3.62 -2.25
CA ARG A 77 11.76 -2.54 -2.46
C ARG A 77 11.06 -1.19 -2.37
N PRO A 78 11.71 -0.20 -1.75
CA PRO A 78 11.18 1.15 -1.76
C PRO A 78 11.12 1.70 -3.19
N LYS A 79 10.08 2.49 -3.46
CA LYS A 79 9.84 3.10 -4.77
C LYS A 79 9.39 4.53 -4.58
N ASP A 80 9.81 5.40 -5.47
CA ASP A 80 9.29 6.77 -5.49
C ASP A 80 7.92 6.78 -6.14
N ILE A 81 7.05 7.64 -5.62
CA ILE A 81 5.74 7.80 -6.20
C ILE A 81 5.87 8.55 -7.52
N THR A 82 5.06 8.18 -8.50
CA THR A 82 5.07 8.82 -9.82
C THR A 82 3.68 9.31 -10.14
N GLU A 83 3.59 10.21 -11.12
CA GLU A 83 2.30 10.69 -11.60
C GLU A 83 1.46 9.55 -12.15
N ASP A 84 2.10 8.63 -12.87
CA ASP A 84 1.38 7.48 -13.42
C ASP A 84 0.76 6.64 -12.32
N MET A 85 1.49 6.41 -11.24
CA MET A 85 0.94 5.68 -10.11
C MET A 85 -0.31 6.36 -9.57
N MET A 86 -0.27 7.69 -9.44
CA MET A 86 -1.41 8.43 -8.91
C MET A 86 -2.60 8.40 -9.87
N ARG A 87 -2.33 8.51 -11.16
CA ARG A 87 -3.42 8.54 -12.14
C ARG A 87 -4.11 7.19 -12.30
N ASN A 88 -3.33 6.12 -12.19
CA ASN A 88 -3.83 4.80 -12.47
C ASN A 88 -4.33 4.06 -11.25
N THR A 89 -4.49 4.77 -10.15
CA THR A 89 -4.88 4.14 -8.90
C THR A 89 -6.31 4.53 -8.55
N SER A 90 -7.06 3.59 -7.99
CA SER A 90 -8.45 3.83 -7.63
C SER A 90 -8.57 4.57 -6.31
N LYS A 91 -7.63 4.36 -5.41
CA LYS A 91 -7.65 4.99 -4.10
C LYS A 91 -6.22 5.14 -3.59
N ILE A 92 -5.94 6.26 -2.97
CA ILE A 92 -4.64 6.49 -2.33
C ILE A 92 -4.81 6.58 -0.84
N VAL A 93 -3.98 5.85 -0.11
CA VAL A 93 -3.96 5.89 1.34
C VAL A 93 -2.66 6.53 1.78
N ASN A 94 -2.76 7.70 2.39
CA ASN A 94 -1.62 8.38 2.96
C ASN A 94 -1.42 7.85 4.37
N MET A 95 -0.25 7.31 4.64
CA MET A 95 0.03 6.69 5.93
C MET A 95 0.30 7.71 7.03
N GLY A 96 0.20 9.00 6.70
CA GLY A 96 0.31 10.04 7.71
C GLY A 96 1.54 10.90 7.62
N CYS A 97 2.32 10.76 6.57
CA CYS A 97 3.56 11.52 6.47
C CYS A 97 3.75 12.19 5.12
N MET A 98 2.77 12.13 4.25
CA MET A 98 2.90 12.79 2.96
C MET A 98 2.65 14.28 3.10
N ASP A 99 3.56 15.06 2.54
CA ASP A 99 3.43 16.51 2.53
C ASP A 99 2.21 16.91 1.71
N LYS A 100 1.33 17.68 2.30
CA LYS A 100 0.12 18.10 1.60
C LYS A 100 0.42 18.92 0.36
N ASP A 101 1.50 19.70 0.40
CA ASP A 101 1.87 20.50 -0.74
C ASP A 101 2.35 19.65 -1.90
N TRP A 102 2.85 18.46 -1.58
CA TRP A 102 3.37 17.58 -2.59
C TRP A 102 2.28 16.77 -3.26
N CYS A 103 1.25 16.41 -2.52
CA CYS A 103 0.18 15.59 -3.08
C CYS A 103 -0.96 16.48 -3.57
N PRO A 104 -1.05 16.72 -4.86
CA PRO A 104 -2.14 17.56 -5.35
C PRO A 104 -3.44 16.77 -5.26
N THR A 105 -4.26 17.18 -4.31
CA THR A 105 -5.55 16.53 -4.11
C THR A 105 -6.42 16.60 -5.34
N VAL A 106 -6.11 17.53 -6.25
CA VAL A 106 -6.85 17.62 -7.51
C VAL A 106 -6.75 16.36 -8.34
N PHE A 107 -5.64 15.63 -8.21
CA PHE A 107 -5.47 14.40 -8.97
C PHE A 107 -5.99 13.17 -8.24
N VAL A 108 -6.34 13.32 -6.98
CA VAL A 108 -6.69 12.17 -6.16
C VAL A 108 -7.89 12.48 -5.28
N PRO A 109 -9.08 12.51 -5.89
CA PRO A 109 -10.28 12.81 -5.11
C PRO A 109 -10.57 11.76 -4.02
N ASN A 110 -9.94 10.60 -4.11
CA ASN A 110 -10.18 9.52 -3.18
C ASN A 110 -9.01 9.29 -2.23
N LEU A 111 -8.36 10.35 -1.81
CA LEU A 111 -7.28 10.25 -0.86
C LEU A 111 -7.80 10.07 0.56
N VAL A 112 -7.26 9.12 1.27
CA VAL A 112 -7.59 8.86 2.67
C VAL A 112 -6.32 9.02 3.48
N ASP A 113 -6.41 9.67 4.63
CA ASP A 113 -5.25 9.88 5.50
C ASP A 113 -5.43 9.06 6.78
N TRP A 114 -4.55 8.12 7.01
CA TRP A 114 -4.66 7.25 8.19
C TRP A 114 -3.91 7.77 9.40
N GLY A 115 -2.95 8.67 9.22
CA GLY A 115 -2.23 9.25 10.36
C GLY A 115 -1.48 8.23 11.18
N ILE A 116 -0.82 7.29 10.55
CA ILE A 116 -0.09 6.23 11.26
C ILE A 116 1.26 6.75 11.73
N GLU A 117 1.62 6.46 12.97
CA GLU A 117 2.91 6.85 13.53
C GLU A 117 4.06 6.17 12.79
N ASP A 118 5.17 6.90 12.60
CA ASP A 118 6.36 6.36 11.92
C ASP A 118 7.10 5.40 12.85
N PRO A 119 7.31 4.15 12.43
CA PRO A 119 8.01 3.17 13.27
C PRO A 119 9.52 3.37 13.36
N LYS A 120 10.07 4.25 12.52
CA LYS A 120 11.52 4.44 12.49
C LYS A 120 12.04 4.87 13.84
N GLY A 121 13.07 4.18 14.33
CA GLY A 121 13.68 4.53 15.61
C GLY A 121 12.87 4.13 16.82
N LYS A 122 11.78 3.41 16.66
CA LYS A 122 10.95 2.98 17.78
C LYS A 122 11.33 1.59 18.23
N SER A 123 10.90 1.22 19.44
CA SER A 123 11.13 -0.12 19.97
C SER A 123 10.33 -1.14 19.18
N ILE A 124 10.74 -2.40 19.27
CA ILE A 124 10.00 -3.46 18.59
C ILE A 124 8.57 -3.55 19.12
N GLU A 125 8.36 -3.28 20.41
CA GLU A 125 7.02 -3.28 20.98
C GLU A 125 6.16 -2.23 20.31
N LYS A 126 6.70 -1.05 20.09
CA LYS A 126 5.95 0.02 19.44
C LYS A 126 5.70 -0.30 17.97
N VAL A 127 6.68 -0.89 17.31
CA VAL A 127 6.52 -1.28 15.92
C VAL A 127 5.43 -2.34 15.78
N ARG A 128 5.33 -3.25 16.74
CA ARG A 128 4.25 -4.24 16.74
C ARG A 128 2.88 -3.59 16.84
N GLU A 129 2.75 -2.57 17.69
CA GLU A 129 1.50 -1.83 17.80
C GLU A 129 1.14 -1.15 16.49
N ILE A 130 2.13 -0.52 15.87
CA ILE A 130 1.92 0.16 14.58
C ILE A 130 1.52 -0.87 13.53
N ARG A 131 2.21 -2.00 13.48
CA ARG A 131 1.90 -3.10 12.55
C ARG A 131 0.45 -3.56 12.73
N ASP A 132 0.04 -3.75 13.97
CA ASP A 132 -1.30 -4.26 14.25
C ASP A 132 -2.37 -3.23 13.89
N GLU A 133 -2.08 -1.96 14.10
CA GLU A 133 -3.00 -0.90 13.68
C GLU A 133 -3.15 -0.88 12.16
N ILE A 134 -2.03 -1.02 11.44
CA ILE A 134 -2.07 -1.05 9.99
C ILE A 134 -2.89 -2.23 9.50
N GLU A 135 -2.71 -3.39 10.12
CA GLU A 135 -3.48 -4.57 9.74
C GLU A 135 -4.97 -4.33 9.91
N ASP A 136 -5.37 -3.76 11.03
CA ASP A 136 -6.78 -3.49 11.29
C ASP A 136 -7.36 -2.51 10.28
N ARG A 137 -6.61 -1.48 9.96
CA ARG A 137 -7.08 -0.50 8.98
C ARG A 137 -7.17 -1.07 7.58
N VAL A 138 -6.23 -1.95 7.22
CA VAL A 138 -6.28 -2.60 5.92
C VAL A 138 -7.51 -3.49 5.83
N LYS A 139 -7.80 -4.26 6.87
CA LYS A 139 -8.99 -5.11 6.87
C LYS A 139 -10.27 -4.29 6.76
N ASP A 140 -10.33 -3.18 7.47
CA ASP A 140 -11.48 -2.29 7.40
C ASP A 140 -11.64 -1.69 6.00
N LEU A 141 -10.53 -1.29 5.40
CA LEU A 141 -10.55 -0.76 4.04
C LEU A 141 -11.09 -1.80 3.07
N ILE A 142 -10.62 -3.03 3.17
CA ILE A 142 -11.06 -4.10 2.28
C ILE A 142 -12.57 -4.34 2.44
N THR A 143 -13.05 -4.32 3.67
CA THR A 143 -14.47 -4.48 3.93
C THR A 143 -15.27 -3.39 3.22
N LYS A 144 -14.80 -2.15 3.28
CA LYS A 144 -15.49 -1.05 2.63
C LYS A 144 -15.43 -1.13 1.12
N LEU A 145 -14.33 -1.63 0.58
CA LEU A 145 -14.19 -1.76 -0.87
C LEU A 145 -15.07 -2.86 -1.44
N THR A 146 -15.33 -3.88 -0.65
CA THR A 146 -16.05 -5.06 -1.16
C THR A 146 -17.53 -5.07 -0.80
N ASN A 147 -18.02 -4.06 -0.12
CA ASN A 147 -19.45 -3.97 0.23
C ASN A 147 -20.23 -3.09 -0.72
#